data_05f5d58230bed3ac76af8ff1978cfbce
#
_entry.id   05f5d58230bed3ac76af8ff1978cfbce
#
_cell.length_a   1.000
_cell.length_b   1.000
_cell.length_c   1.000
_cell.angle_alpha   90.00
_cell.angle_beta   90.00
_cell.angle_gamma   90.00
#
_symmetry.space_group_name_H-M   'P 1'
#
loop_
_entity.id
_entity.type
_entity.pdbx_description
1 polymer ?
#
loop_
_entity_poly.entity_id
_entity_poly.type
_entity_poly.pdbx_seq_one_letter_code
_entity_poly.pdbx_strand_id
1 'polypeptide(L)'
;MSKVIVIGAGGVGTVVVHKLAQNSDVFTEILLASRTKSKCDAIARDVKQRYGVEVKTADVDADNVPELVKLFNEFKPKIVINVALPYQDLTIMDACLESGVNYLDTANYEPKDEAHFEYSWQWAYQDKFRRAGLTAILGCGFDPGVTSVFTAYAAKHYFDEMHYLDIVDCNAGNHGKAFATNFNPEINIREITQEGKYWEGGKWHTTAPLSVHRELDYPDIGVKGSYLLYHEELESLVKNFPSLRRARFWMTFGQEYLTHLRVIQNIGMARIDEIDYNGQKIVPIQFLKAVLPNPQDLGENYTGQTSIGCRIRGVKDGKPTTLYIYNNCSHEAAYKETGTQAVSYTTGVPAMTGAYMFLTGKWSGTGVFNVEEFDPDPFLEKLARSGLPYHCEADGDIEFEA
;
A
#
# COMPACT_ATOMS: atom_id res chain seq x y z
N MET A 1 -2.61 12.49 -25.14
CA MET A 1 -3.54 11.50 -24.60
C MET A 1 -2.76 10.59 -23.67
N SER A 2 -3.20 10.44 -22.42
CA SER A 2 -2.52 9.64 -21.42
C SER A 2 -3.29 8.34 -21.20
N LYS A 3 -2.75 7.26 -21.78
CA LYS A 3 -3.29 5.91 -21.60
C LYS A 3 -2.67 5.28 -20.36
N VAL A 4 -3.48 4.60 -19.55
CA VAL A 4 -3.03 3.91 -18.35
C VAL A 4 -3.58 2.48 -18.31
N ILE A 5 -2.74 1.53 -17.87
CA ILE A 5 -3.16 0.17 -17.53
C ILE A 5 -3.15 0.01 -16.04
N VAL A 6 -4.19 -0.61 -15.50
CA VAL A 6 -4.25 -1.10 -14.11
C VAL A 6 -4.19 -2.62 -14.14
N ILE A 7 -3.21 -3.22 -13.46
CA ILE A 7 -3.09 -4.66 -13.28
C ILE A 7 -3.56 -5.04 -11.89
N GLY A 8 -4.67 -5.77 -11.83
CA GLY A 8 -5.31 -6.18 -10.57
C GLY A 8 -6.73 -5.64 -10.43
N ALA A 9 -7.73 -6.54 -10.33
CA ALA A 9 -9.16 -6.23 -10.20
C ALA A 9 -9.68 -6.62 -8.81
N GLY A 10 -8.91 -6.30 -7.77
CA GLY A 10 -9.28 -6.40 -6.35
C GLY A 10 -9.92 -5.12 -5.83
N GLY A 11 -10.08 -5.00 -4.51
CA GLY A 11 -10.60 -3.80 -3.87
C GLY A 11 -9.80 -2.55 -4.22
N VAL A 12 -8.47 -2.61 -4.13
CA VAL A 12 -7.57 -1.50 -4.50
C VAL A 12 -7.72 -1.14 -5.98
N GLY A 13 -7.71 -2.13 -6.89
CA GLY A 13 -7.90 -1.90 -8.33
C GLY A 13 -9.25 -1.26 -8.66
N THR A 14 -10.31 -1.62 -7.92
CA THR A 14 -11.62 -0.97 -8.02
C THR A 14 -11.51 0.52 -7.71
N VAL A 15 -10.90 0.88 -6.57
CA VAL A 15 -10.70 2.30 -6.19
C VAL A 15 -9.87 3.04 -7.23
N VAL A 16 -8.74 2.46 -7.66
CA VAL A 16 -7.87 3.08 -8.67
C VAL A 16 -8.66 3.43 -9.93
N VAL A 17 -9.43 2.48 -10.47
CA VAL A 17 -10.18 2.72 -11.72
C VAL A 17 -11.28 3.77 -11.52
N HIS A 18 -11.98 3.78 -10.38
CA HIS A 18 -12.93 4.85 -10.05
C HIS A 18 -12.24 6.22 -10.01
N LYS A 19 -11.10 6.32 -9.35
CA LYS A 19 -10.34 7.57 -9.23
C LYS A 19 -9.73 8.03 -10.56
N LEU A 20 -9.28 7.12 -11.40
CA LEU A 20 -8.85 7.43 -12.77
C LEU A 20 -10.01 8.00 -13.59
N ALA A 21 -11.20 7.40 -13.49
CA ALA A 21 -12.38 7.88 -14.19
C ALA A 21 -12.83 9.28 -13.74
N GLN A 22 -12.73 9.59 -12.45
CA GLN A 22 -12.99 10.92 -11.90
C GLN A 22 -11.98 11.99 -12.38
N ASN A 23 -10.86 11.58 -12.97
CA ASN A 23 -9.80 12.43 -13.51
C ASN A 23 -9.57 12.14 -15.00
N SER A 24 -10.64 11.93 -15.77
CA SER A 24 -10.62 11.55 -17.19
C SER A 24 -10.03 12.63 -18.12
N ASP A 25 -9.90 13.86 -17.64
CA ASP A 25 -9.15 14.93 -18.30
C ASP A 25 -7.64 14.64 -18.42
N VAL A 26 -7.07 13.95 -17.45
CA VAL A 26 -5.68 13.46 -17.46
C VAL A 26 -5.60 12.02 -17.98
N PHE A 27 -6.44 11.14 -17.49
CA PHE A 27 -6.47 9.70 -17.84
C PHE A 27 -7.47 9.44 -18.98
N THR A 28 -7.04 9.68 -20.21
CA THR A 28 -7.95 9.72 -21.37
C THR A 28 -8.38 8.34 -21.88
N GLU A 29 -7.58 7.29 -21.62
CA GLU A 29 -7.94 5.90 -21.91
C GLU A 29 -7.46 5.02 -20.75
N ILE A 30 -8.37 4.23 -20.18
CA ILE A 30 -8.13 3.33 -19.06
C ILE A 30 -8.35 1.89 -19.52
N LEU A 31 -7.41 1.00 -19.19
CA LEU A 31 -7.56 -0.43 -19.34
C LEU A 31 -7.33 -1.10 -18.00
N LEU A 32 -8.29 -1.93 -17.57
CA LEU A 32 -8.19 -2.77 -16.39
C LEU A 32 -7.96 -4.21 -16.81
N ALA A 33 -6.90 -4.85 -16.29
CA ALA A 33 -6.58 -6.22 -16.60
C ALA A 33 -6.33 -7.08 -15.35
N SER A 34 -6.77 -8.31 -15.38
CA SER A 34 -6.49 -9.33 -14.36
C SER A 34 -6.76 -10.73 -14.92
N ARG A 35 -6.36 -11.77 -14.21
CA ARG A 35 -6.67 -13.18 -14.57
C ARG A 35 -8.17 -13.48 -14.64
N THR A 36 -9.02 -12.66 -14.08
CA THR A 36 -10.48 -12.84 -14.04
C THR A 36 -11.15 -11.69 -14.76
N LYS A 37 -11.24 -11.75 -16.07
CA LYS A 37 -11.82 -10.71 -16.92
C LYS A 37 -13.24 -10.29 -16.47
N SER A 38 -14.05 -11.23 -15.98
CA SER A 38 -15.41 -10.92 -15.50
C SER A 38 -15.45 -9.93 -14.33
N LYS A 39 -14.42 -9.93 -13.46
CA LYS A 39 -14.26 -8.92 -12.41
C LYS A 39 -13.94 -7.55 -13.02
N CYS A 40 -13.05 -7.51 -14.00
CA CYS A 40 -12.73 -6.27 -14.71
C CYS A 40 -13.98 -5.70 -15.40
N ASP A 41 -14.77 -6.54 -16.05
CA ASP A 41 -16.00 -6.14 -16.73
C ASP A 41 -17.08 -5.61 -15.75
N ALA A 42 -17.14 -6.16 -14.54
CA ALA A 42 -18.06 -5.68 -13.50
C ALA A 42 -17.66 -4.28 -13.02
N ILE A 43 -16.39 -4.04 -12.72
CA ILE A 43 -15.85 -2.73 -12.33
C ILE A 43 -16.06 -1.72 -13.46
N ALA A 44 -15.74 -2.08 -14.70
CA ALA A 44 -15.91 -1.21 -15.86
C ALA A 44 -17.38 -0.77 -16.06
N ARG A 45 -18.34 -1.68 -15.84
CA ARG A 45 -19.78 -1.35 -15.90
C ARG A 45 -20.20 -0.36 -14.81
N ASP A 46 -19.73 -0.56 -13.56
CA ASP A 46 -20.06 0.36 -12.47
C ASP A 46 -19.48 1.74 -12.71
N VAL A 47 -18.21 1.83 -13.14
CA VAL A 47 -17.55 3.09 -13.51
C VAL A 47 -18.29 3.81 -14.65
N LYS A 48 -18.70 3.07 -15.67
CA LYS A 48 -19.49 3.66 -16.78
C LYS A 48 -20.82 4.19 -16.28
N GLN A 49 -21.50 3.46 -15.41
CA GLN A 49 -22.79 3.87 -14.84
C GLN A 49 -22.65 5.13 -13.97
N ARG A 50 -21.58 5.23 -13.17
CA ARG A 50 -21.39 6.34 -12.23
C ARG A 50 -20.83 7.60 -12.89
N TYR A 51 -19.88 7.44 -13.82
CA TYR A 51 -19.10 8.56 -14.35
C TYR A 51 -19.24 8.76 -15.86
N GLY A 52 -19.90 7.84 -16.58
CA GLY A 52 -19.99 7.88 -18.05
C GLY A 52 -18.68 7.58 -18.77
N VAL A 53 -17.65 7.11 -18.06
CA VAL A 53 -16.32 6.83 -18.61
C VAL A 53 -16.22 5.36 -19.03
N GLU A 54 -15.72 5.14 -20.25
CA GLU A 54 -15.46 3.79 -20.77
C GLU A 54 -14.11 3.29 -20.27
N VAL A 55 -14.13 2.11 -19.62
CA VAL A 55 -12.94 1.38 -19.22
C VAL A 55 -12.83 0.12 -20.06
N LYS A 56 -11.71 -0.04 -20.77
CA LYS A 56 -11.39 -1.27 -21.49
C LYS A 56 -11.01 -2.36 -20.51
N THR A 57 -11.27 -3.60 -20.86
CA THR A 57 -10.95 -4.76 -20.00
C THR A 57 -10.18 -5.81 -20.77
N ALA A 58 -9.26 -6.51 -20.09
CA ALA A 58 -8.52 -7.63 -20.63
C ALA A 58 -8.35 -8.71 -19.57
N ASP A 59 -8.14 -9.94 -20.01
CA ASP A 59 -7.54 -11.00 -19.20
C ASP A 59 -6.03 -11.02 -19.43
N VAL A 60 -5.28 -11.18 -18.36
CA VAL A 60 -3.82 -11.31 -18.40
C VAL A 60 -3.32 -12.07 -17.18
N ASP A 61 -2.38 -12.95 -17.37
CA ASP A 61 -1.60 -13.54 -16.29
C ASP A 61 -0.38 -12.65 -16.00
N ALA A 62 -0.39 -12.01 -14.83
CA ALA A 62 0.69 -11.13 -14.41
C ALA A 62 2.00 -11.87 -14.03
N ASP A 63 1.97 -13.20 -13.96
CA ASP A 63 3.16 -14.05 -13.87
C ASP A 63 3.78 -14.35 -15.28
N ASN A 64 3.17 -13.87 -16.38
CA ASN A 64 3.56 -14.17 -17.75
C ASN A 64 4.05 -12.92 -18.50
N VAL A 65 5.38 -12.69 -18.51
CA VAL A 65 5.98 -11.52 -19.20
C VAL A 65 5.55 -11.40 -20.66
N PRO A 66 5.59 -12.43 -21.52
CA PRO A 66 5.13 -12.34 -22.90
C PRO A 66 3.68 -11.86 -23.08
N GLU A 67 2.76 -12.28 -22.21
CA GLU A 67 1.36 -11.81 -22.26
C GLU A 67 1.24 -10.33 -21.89
N LEU A 68 1.95 -9.91 -20.83
CA LEU A 68 2.01 -8.51 -20.42
C LEU A 68 2.60 -7.63 -21.52
N VAL A 69 3.73 -8.04 -22.12
CA VAL A 69 4.39 -7.32 -23.22
C VAL A 69 3.46 -7.16 -24.42
N LYS A 70 2.75 -8.24 -24.80
CA LYS A 70 1.74 -8.19 -25.87
C LYS A 70 0.67 -7.15 -25.56
N LEU A 71 0.08 -7.20 -24.35
CA LEU A 71 -0.95 -6.27 -23.90
C LEU A 71 -0.44 -4.82 -23.91
N PHE A 72 0.78 -4.57 -23.39
CA PHE A 72 1.36 -3.24 -23.33
C PHE A 72 1.67 -2.68 -24.72
N ASN A 73 2.19 -3.50 -25.61
CA ASN A 73 2.47 -3.08 -27.01
C ASN A 73 1.19 -2.82 -27.82
N GLU A 74 0.11 -3.54 -27.59
CA GLU A 74 -1.20 -3.30 -28.22
C GLU A 74 -1.87 -2.04 -27.71
N PHE A 75 -1.91 -1.85 -26.38
CA PHE A 75 -2.59 -0.70 -25.77
C PHE A 75 -1.72 0.58 -25.76
N LYS A 76 -0.40 0.45 -25.62
CA LYS A 76 0.60 1.53 -25.54
C LYS A 76 0.33 2.53 -24.41
N PRO A 77 0.32 2.06 -23.15
CA PRO A 77 0.13 2.94 -21.99
C PRO A 77 1.35 3.85 -21.78
N LYS A 78 1.15 4.96 -21.11
CA LYS A 78 2.25 5.80 -20.59
C LYS A 78 2.80 5.26 -19.26
N ILE A 79 1.94 4.63 -18.48
CA ILE A 79 2.29 4.05 -17.18
C ILE A 79 1.39 2.83 -16.90
N VAL A 80 1.96 1.84 -16.23
CA VAL A 80 1.25 0.71 -15.62
C VAL A 80 1.12 0.99 -14.14
N ILE A 81 -0.09 0.86 -13.60
CA ILE A 81 -0.36 0.86 -12.16
C ILE A 81 -0.56 -0.59 -11.75
N ASN A 82 0.40 -1.12 -11.01
CA ASN A 82 0.35 -2.47 -10.48
C ASN A 82 -0.30 -2.48 -9.09
N VAL A 83 -1.46 -3.09 -8.98
CA VAL A 83 -2.19 -3.37 -7.74
C VAL A 83 -2.58 -4.85 -7.68
N ALA A 84 -1.75 -5.70 -8.31
CA ALA A 84 -1.80 -7.14 -8.18
C ALA A 84 -1.15 -7.59 -6.87
N LEU A 85 -0.82 -8.87 -6.74
CA LEU A 85 -0.09 -9.34 -5.56
C LEU A 85 1.40 -8.98 -5.68
N PRO A 86 2.12 -8.77 -4.58
CA PRO A 86 3.54 -8.38 -4.59
C PRO A 86 4.45 -9.40 -5.30
N TYR A 87 4.02 -10.65 -5.40
CA TYR A 87 4.74 -11.71 -6.14
C TYR A 87 4.95 -11.40 -7.63
N GLN A 88 4.15 -10.51 -8.21
CA GLN A 88 4.15 -10.19 -9.64
C GLN A 88 4.93 -8.92 -9.99
N ASP A 89 5.45 -8.19 -9.00
CA ASP A 89 6.08 -6.89 -9.23
C ASP A 89 7.24 -6.98 -10.21
N LEU A 90 8.18 -7.91 -9.99
CA LEU A 90 9.35 -8.04 -10.87
C LEU A 90 8.97 -8.48 -12.28
N THR A 91 7.97 -9.36 -12.42
CA THR A 91 7.46 -9.81 -13.73
C THR A 91 6.85 -8.64 -14.50
N ILE A 92 6.06 -7.79 -13.82
CA ILE A 92 5.46 -6.61 -14.44
C ILE A 92 6.54 -5.56 -14.75
N MET A 93 7.55 -5.36 -13.88
CA MET A 93 8.68 -4.48 -14.15
C MET A 93 9.50 -4.92 -15.36
N ASP A 94 9.74 -6.23 -15.55
CA ASP A 94 10.40 -6.77 -16.74
C ASP A 94 9.59 -6.49 -18.01
N ALA A 95 8.26 -6.72 -17.96
CA ALA A 95 7.38 -6.41 -19.08
C ALA A 95 7.33 -4.89 -19.40
N CYS A 96 7.39 -4.03 -18.38
CA CYS A 96 7.48 -2.58 -18.56
C CYS A 96 8.77 -2.16 -19.27
N LEU A 97 9.92 -2.74 -18.87
CA LEU A 97 11.21 -2.49 -19.51
C LEU A 97 11.21 -2.95 -20.97
N GLU A 98 10.70 -4.14 -21.26
CA GLU A 98 10.66 -4.69 -22.63
C GLU A 98 9.73 -3.88 -23.55
N SER A 99 8.66 -3.32 -23.00
CA SER A 99 7.67 -2.54 -23.77
C SER A 99 7.93 -1.03 -23.77
N GLY A 100 8.93 -0.53 -23.04
CA GLY A 100 9.21 0.89 -22.92
C GLY A 100 8.12 1.68 -22.17
N VAL A 101 7.57 1.12 -21.09
CA VAL A 101 6.46 1.67 -20.30
C VAL A 101 6.91 1.97 -18.87
N ASN A 102 6.41 3.06 -18.27
CA ASN A 102 6.67 3.40 -16.89
C ASN A 102 5.85 2.54 -15.93
N TYR A 103 6.32 2.41 -14.70
CA TYR A 103 5.77 1.52 -13.67
C TYR A 103 5.42 2.28 -12.40
N LEU A 104 4.36 1.84 -11.71
CA LEU A 104 3.98 2.26 -10.37
C LEU A 104 3.33 1.09 -9.64
N ASP A 105 3.70 0.88 -8.37
CA ASP A 105 3.06 -0.09 -7.47
C ASP A 105 2.64 0.53 -6.14
N THR A 106 2.04 -0.30 -5.29
CA THR A 106 1.54 0.10 -3.95
C THR A 106 2.16 -0.68 -2.80
N ALA A 107 3.12 -1.55 -3.09
CA ALA A 107 3.81 -2.41 -2.13
C ALA A 107 5.20 -2.74 -2.67
N ASN A 108 5.96 -3.60 -2.02
CA ASN A 108 7.21 -4.13 -2.53
C ASN A 108 7.10 -5.60 -2.93
N TYR A 109 8.07 -6.07 -3.70
CA TYR A 109 8.15 -7.49 -4.08
C TYR A 109 8.33 -8.41 -2.88
N GLU A 110 7.62 -9.53 -2.90
CA GLU A 110 7.76 -10.63 -1.95
C GLU A 110 7.87 -11.98 -2.70
N PRO A 111 8.86 -12.84 -2.39
CA PRO A 111 8.90 -14.20 -2.90
C PRO A 111 7.72 -15.03 -2.41
N LYS A 112 7.20 -15.95 -3.27
CA LYS A 112 6.06 -16.82 -2.90
C LYS A 112 6.41 -17.84 -1.81
N ASP A 113 7.63 -18.30 -1.81
CA ASP A 113 8.15 -19.39 -0.95
C ASP A 113 8.83 -18.91 0.33
N GLU A 114 9.02 -17.61 0.48
CA GLU A 114 9.63 -16.97 1.64
C GLU A 114 8.83 -15.75 2.05
N ALA A 115 8.43 -15.67 3.34
CA ALA A 115 7.79 -14.48 3.89
C ALA A 115 8.88 -13.44 4.21
N HIS A 116 9.27 -12.66 3.22
CA HIS A 116 10.33 -11.69 3.32
C HIS A 116 10.07 -10.49 2.42
N PHE A 117 9.85 -9.34 3.03
CA PHE A 117 9.56 -8.07 2.37
C PHE A 117 10.82 -7.22 2.35
N GLU A 118 11.28 -6.77 1.17
CA GLU A 118 12.35 -5.78 1.07
C GLU A 118 12.37 -5.14 -0.32
N TYR A 119 12.83 -3.89 -0.40
CA TYR A 119 12.95 -3.17 -1.66
C TYR A 119 14.19 -3.55 -2.49
N SER A 120 15.13 -4.29 -1.95
CA SER A 120 16.42 -4.60 -2.60
C SER A 120 16.25 -5.19 -4.00
N TRP A 121 15.25 -6.06 -4.21
CA TRP A 121 14.94 -6.67 -5.52
C TRP A 121 14.51 -5.63 -6.56
N GLN A 122 13.64 -4.70 -6.17
CA GLN A 122 13.16 -3.67 -7.07
C GLN A 122 14.20 -2.56 -7.27
N TRP A 123 14.94 -2.17 -6.23
CA TRP A 123 16.08 -1.23 -6.37
C TRP A 123 17.18 -1.75 -7.30
N ALA A 124 17.35 -3.06 -7.42
CA ALA A 124 18.28 -3.66 -8.39
C ALA A 124 17.93 -3.34 -9.86
N TYR A 125 16.72 -2.88 -10.13
CA TYR A 125 16.27 -2.42 -11.46
C TYR A 125 16.66 -0.98 -11.79
N GLN A 126 17.26 -0.24 -10.86
CA GLN A 126 17.62 1.18 -11.01
C GLN A 126 18.34 1.49 -12.32
N ASP A 127 19.42 0.76 -12.62
CA ASP A 127 20.20 1.01 -13.84
C ASP A 127 19.47 0.58 -15.12
N LYS A 128 18.61 -0.44 -15.06
CA LYS A 128 17.83 -0.88 -16.21
C LYS A 128 16.81 0.21 -16.60
N PHE A 129 16.04 0.72 -15.63
CA PHE A 129 15.05 1.79 -15.86
C PHE A 129 15.73 3.08 -16.29
N ARG A 130 16.87 3.46 -15.65
CA ARG A 130 17.63 4.66 -16.03
C ARG A 130 18.12 4.60 -17.48
N ARG A 131 18.69 3.46 -17.92
CA ARG A 131 19.19 3.29 -19.30
C ARG A 131 18.06 3.26 -20.32
N ALA A 132 16.89 2.77 -19.94
CA ALA A 132 15.71 2.75 -20.78
C ALA A 132 15.00 4.15 -20.86
N GLY A 133 15.41 5.12 -20.04
CA GLY A 133 14.74 6.42 -19.93
C GLY A 133 13.36 6.34 -19.31
N LEU A 134 13.13 5.30 -18.48
CA LEU A 134 11.86 5.01 -17.83
C LEU A 134 11.88 5.32 -16.33
N THR A 135 10.69 5.45 -15.76
CA THR A 135 10.47 5.69 -14.32
C THR A 135 9.72 4.50 -13.71
N ALA A 136 10.19 4.02 -12.58
CA ALA A 136 9.42 3.15 -11.69
C ALA A 136 9.20 3.88 -10.36
N ILE A 137 7.96 3.97 -9.91
CA ILE A 137 7.54 4.57 -8.64
C ILE A 137 7.10 3.44 -7.73
N LEU A 138 7.80 3.25 -6.61
CA LEU A 138 7.56 2.16 -5.69
C LEU A 138 6.80 2.61 -4.45
N GLY A 139 5.93 1.71 -3.98
CA GLY A 139 5.23 1.88 -2.73
C GLY A 139 4.31 3.10 -2.70
N CYS A 140 3.51 3.32 -3.74
CA CYS A 140 2.59 4.45 -3.84
C CYS A 140 1.18 4.08 -3.36
N GLY A 141 1.10 3.41 -2.19
CA GLY A 141 -0.11 3.13 -1.44
C GLY A 141 -0.31 4.11 -0.30
N PHE A 142 -0.83 3.63 0.84
CA PHE A 142 -0.89 4.46 2.03
C PHE A 142 0.32 4.21 2.94
N ASP A 143 0.50 2.98 3.36
CA ASP A 143 1.65 2.41 4.04
C ASP A 143 1.99 1.07 3.31
N PRO A 144 3.04 1.12 2.48
CA PRO A 144 3.90 2.25 2.10
C PRO A 144 3.21 3.26 1.18
N GLY A 145 3.60 4.52 1.28
CA GLY A 145 3.20 5.56 0.33
C GLY A 145 2.88 6.90 0.95
N VAL A 146 1.64 7.13 1.39
CA VAL A 146 1.25 8.42 2.02
C VAL A 146 2.06 8.67 3.28
N THR A 147 2.37 7.66 4.08
CA THR A 147 3.25 7.75 5.26
C THR A 147 4.66 8.22 4.87
N SER A 148 5.20 7.72 3.76
CA SER A 148 6.48 8.17 3.21
C SER A 148 6.41 9.62 2.72
N VAL A 149 5.33 10.01 2.04
CA VAL A 149 5.10 11.41 1.61
C VAL A 149 4.89 12.33 2.82
N PHE A 150 4.19 11.88 3.87
CA PHE A 150 4.06 12.64 5.12
C PHE A 150 5.41 12.89 5.77
N THR A 151 6.30 11.89 5.75
CA THR A 151 7.67 12.03 6.27
C THR A 151 8.48 13.03 5.44
N ALA A 152 8.39 12.98 4.11
CA ALA A 152 9.03 13.95 3.22
C ALA A 152 8.46 15.37 3.41
N TYR A 153 7.16 15.51 3.60
CA TYR A 153 6.50 16.77 3.90
C TYR A 153 6.96 17.36 5.24
N ALA A 154 7.06 16.51 6.26
CA ALA A 154 7.58 16.91 7.56
C ALA A 154 9.04 17.39 7.45
N ALA A 155 9.90 16.65 6.76
CA ALA A 155 11.29 17.04 6.52
C ALA A 155 11.40 18.40 5.81
N LYS A 156 10.53 18.63 4.82
CA LYS A 156 10.54 19.88 4.03
C LYS A 156 10.10 21.10 4.82
N HIS A 157 9.09 20.97 5.69
CA HIS A 157 8.39 22.11 6.28
C HIS A 157 8.59 22.28 7.79
N TYR A 158 8.81 21.17 8.53
CA TYR A 158 8.74 21.18 10.00
C TYR A 158 10.07 20.88 10.68
N PHE A 159 11.03 20.24 10.01
CA PHE A 159 12.26 19.80 10.64
C PHE A 159 13.51 20.22 9.84
N ASP A 160 14.58 20.54 10.57
CA ASP A 160 15.93 20.58 10.02
C ASP A 160 16.57 19.17 10.13
N GLU A 161 16.25 18.43 11.21
CA GLU A 161 16.63 17.05 11.45
C GLU A 161 15.47 16.27 12.08
N MET A 162 15.06 15.19 11.48
CA MET A 162 14.11 14.24 12.07
C MET A 162 14.91 13.14 12.79
N HIS A 163 14.60 12.92 14.08
CA HIS A 163 15.33 11.93 14.88
C HIS A 163 14.52 10.66 15.14
N TYR A 164 13.21 10.78 15.34
CA TYR A 164 12.34 9.67 15.68
C TYR A 164 11.10 9.70 14.79
N LEU A 165 10.77 8.54 14.23
CA LEU A 165 9.60 8.31 13.41
C LEU A 165 8.86 7.08 13.93
N ASP A 166 7.60 7.26 14.30
CA ASP A 166 6.65 6.17 14.53
C ASP A 166 5.52 6.29 13.51
N ILE A 167 5.44 5.34 12.59
CA ILE A 167 4.28 5.16 11.72
C ILE A 167 3.24 4.39 12.52
N VAL A 168 2.00 4.88 12.51
CA VAL A 168 0.90 4.32 13.30
C VAL A 168 -0.28 4.06 12.39
N ASP A 169 -0.72 2.79 12.29
CA ASP A 169 -1.87 2.34 11.52
C ASP A 169 -2.94 1.77 12.44
N CYS A 170 -4.11 2.38 12.40
CA CYS A 170 -5.28 1.92 13.12
C CYS A 170 -6.45 1.69 12.18
N ASN A 171 -6.98 0.47 12.19
CA ASN A 171 -8.32 0.20 11.68
C ASN A 171 -9.26 -0.07 12.86
N ALA A 172 -10.08 0.93 13.18
CA ALA A 172 -11.11 0.85 14.21
C ALA A 172 -12.51 0.48 13.65
N GLY A 173 -12.52 -0.11 12.48
CA GLY A 173 -13.77 -0.54 11.85
C GLY A 173 -14.31 -1.87 12.37
N ASN A 174 -15.59 -2.11 12.05
CA ASN A 174 -16.29 -3.35 12.35
C ASN A 174 -17.04 -3.85 11.10
N HIS A 175 -16.59 -4.97 10.56
CA HIS A 175 -17.21 -5.66 9.40
C HIS A 175 -18.19 -6.77 9.80
N GLY A 176 -18.47 -6.96 11.08
CA GLY A 176 -19.42 -7.95 11.59
C GLY A 176 -19.05 -9.42 11.41
N LYS A 177 -17.79 -9.73 11.06
CA LYS A 177 -17.26 -11.10 10.95
C LYS A 177 -16.35 -11.41 12.13
N ALA A 178 -16.39 -12.63 12.62
CA ALA A 178 -15.51 -13.07 13.70
C ALA A 178 -14.03 -13.04 13.31
N PHE A 179 -13.72 -13.39 12.07
CA PHE A 179 -12.39 -13.28 11.48
C PHE A 179 -12.48 -12.97 9.99
N ALA A 180 -11.83 -11.90 9.57
CA ALA A 180 -11.62 -11.54 8.18
C ALA A 180 -10.38 -10.64 8.10
N THR A 181 -9.81 -10.51 6.91
CA THR A 181 -8.68 -9.62 6.63
C THR A 181 -9.12 -8.50 5.70
N ASN A 182 -8.54 -7.32 5.82
CA ASN A 182 -8.94 -6.14 5.04
C ASN A 182 -8.37 -6.12 3.62
N PHE A 183 -7.33 -6.90 3.38
CA PHE A 183 -6.73 -7.15 2.07
C PHE A 183 -6.46 -8.65 1.92
N ASN A 184 -5.70 -9.06 0.91
CA ASN A 184 -5.47 -10.48 0.61
C ASN A 184 -5.12 -11.27 1.89
N PRO A 185 -5.90 -12.31 2.26
CA PRO A 185 -5.69 -13.02 3.52
C PRO A 185 -4.30 -13.66 3.67
N GLU A 186 -3.74 -14.15 2.57
CA GLU A 186 -2.40 -14.73 2.57
C GLU A 186 -1.34 -13.69 2.91
N ILE A 187 -1.36 -12.54 2.24
CA ILE A 187 -0.39 -11.46 2.48
C ILE A 187 -0.54 -10.93 3.90
N ASN A 188 -1.76 -10.65 4.34
CA ASN A 188 -2.03 -10.16 5.69
C ASN A 188 -1.52 -11.11 6.78
N ILE A 189 -1.82 -12.42 6.66
CA ILE A 189 -1.39 -13.40 7.66
C ILE A 189 0.15 -13.54 7.64
N ARG A 190 0.79 -13.56 6.47
CA ARG A 190 2.25 -13.64 6.34
C ARG A 190 2.93 -12.45 7.01
N GLU A 191 2.46 -11.24 6.74
CA GLU A 191 2.96 -10.00 7.31
C GLU A 191 2.90 -10.01 8.85
N ILE A 192 1.75 -10.34 9.43
CA ILE A 192 1.53 -10.28 10.88
C ILE A 192 2.25 -11.40 11.63
N THR A 193 2.50 -12.53 10.98
CA THR A 193 3.11 -13.71 11.63
C THR A 193 4.63 -13.76 11.52
N GLN A 194 5.26 -12.84 10.78
CA GLN A 194 6.71 -12.73 10.72
C GLN A 194 7.29 -11.95 11.90
N GLU A 195 8.62 -11.98 12.04
CA GLU A 195 9.34 -11.19 13.04
C GLU A 195 9.10 -9.69 12.84
N GLY A 196 8.88 -8.98 13.93
CA GLY A 196 8.90 -7.52 13.92
C GLY A 196 10.32 -7.00 13.69
N LYS A 197 10.48 -5.89 12.97
CA LYS A 197 11.79 -5.30 12.69
C LYS A 197 11.69 -3.78 12.71
N TYR A 198 12.63 -3.12 13.36
CA TYR A 198 12.67 -1.67 13.45
C TYR A 198 14.12 -1.16 13.44
N TRP A 199 14.29 0.11 13.08
CA TRP A 199 15.57 0.78 13.07
C TRP A 199 15.81 1.54 14.35
N GLU A 200 16.98 1.38 14.97
CA GLU A 200 17.42 2.18 16.11
C GLU A 200 18.94 2.15 16.29
N GLY A 201 19.52 3.33 16.60
CA GLY A 201 20.94 3.45 16.89
C GLY A 201 21.87 2.99 15.75
N GLY A 202 21.45 3.20 14.50
CA GLY A 202 22.25 2.88 13.33
C GLY A 202 22.21 1.41 12.90
N LYS A 203 21.25 0.61 13.39
CA LYS A 203 21.09 -0.81 13.04
C LYS A 203 19.64 -1.26 13.11
N TRP A 204 19.35 -2.37 12.45
CA TRP A 204 18.09 -3.07 12.56
C TRP A 204 18.03 -3.94 13.81
N HIS A 205 16.88 -3.94 14.46
CA HIS A 205 16.55 -4.80 15.58
C HIS A 205 15.36 -5.67 15.21
N THR A 206 15.35 -6.92 15.65
CA THR A 206 14.25 -7.85 15.45
C THR A 206 13.55 -8.17 16.77
N THR A 207 12.26 -8.46 16.70
CA THR A 207 11.43 -8.90 17.83
C THR A 207 10.62 -10.12 17.41
N ALA A 208 10.24 -10.96 18.38
CA ALA A 208 9.29 -12.02 18.07
C ALA A 208 7.96 -11.44 17.57
N PRO A 209 7.21 -12.16 16.70
CA PRO A 209 5.95 -11.67 16.17
C PRO A 209 5.00 -11.19 17.26
N LEU A 210 4.46 -9.98 17.10
CA LEU A 210 3.47 -9.36 18.01
C LEU A 210 3.92 -9.29 19.49
N SER A 211 5.23 -9.37 19.78
CA SER A 211 5.74 -9.41 21.16
C SER A 211 5.87 -8.04 21.82
N VAL A 212 5.96 -6.97 21.02
CA VAL A 212 6.03 -5.59 21.49
C VAL A 212 4.69 -4.93 21.27
N HIS A 213 4.07 -4.47 22.33
CA HIS A 213 2.72 -3.93 22.35
C HIS A 213 2.68 -2.61 23.13
N ARG A 214 1.89 -1.65 22.67
CA ARG A 214 1.61 -0.37 23.33
C ARG A 214 0.16 0.04 23.14
N GLU A 215 -0.35 0.84 24.06
CA GLU A 215 -1.58 1.58 23.86
C GLU A 215 -1.22 2.94 23.26
N LEU A 216 -1.83 3.24 22.10
CA LEU A 216 -1.66 4.53 21.40
C LEU A 216 -3.01 5.20 21.22
N ASP A 217 -3.04 6.52 21.42
CA ASP A 217 -4.25 7.33 21.20
C ASP A 217 -4.32 7.77 19.73
N TYR A 218 -5.46 7.49 19.09
CA TYR A 218 -5.72 7.83 17.70
C TYR A 218 -6.83 8.88 17.64
N PRO A 219 -6.62 10.01 16.95
CA PRO A 219 -7.61 11.07 16.82
C PRO A 219 -8.97 10.55 16.32
N ASP A 220 -10.05 10.98 16.96
CA ASP A 220 -11.44 10.59 16.69
C ASP A 220 -11.76 9.09 16.89
N ILE A 221 -10.82 8.30 17.39
CA ILE A 221 -10.95 6.86 17.66
C ILE A 221 -10.72 6.55 19.14
N GLY A 222 -9.74 7.23 19.77
CA GLY A 222 -9.28 6.98 21.14
C GLY A 222 -8.20 5.88 21.22
N VAL A 223 -7.91 5.45 22.44
CA VAL A 223 -6.81 4.55 22.76
C VAL A 223 -7.03 3.14 22.20
N LYS A 224 -6.02 2.61 21.49
CA LYS A 224 -6.02 1.26 20.91
C LYS A 224 -4.70 0.54 21.17
N GLY A 225 -4.79 -0.76 21.42
CA GLY A 225 -3.63 -1.64 21.49
C GLY A 225 -2.96 -1.76 20.12
N SER A 226 -1.70 -1.35 20.04
CA SER A 226 -0.89 -1.33 18.82
C SER A 226 0.33 -2.22 18.98
N TYR A 227 0.66 -2.98 17.96
CA TYR A 227 1.74 -3.94 17.94
C TYR A 227 2.83 -3.49 16.99
N LEU A 228 4.09 -3.63 17.43
CA LEU A 228 5.24 -3.34 16.57
C LEU A 228 5.38 -4.45 15.53
N LEU A 229 5.40 -4.04 14.28
CA LEU A 229 5.64 -4.89 13.12
C LEU A 229 6.88 -4.41 12.34
N TYR A 230 7.31 -5.21 11.39
CA TYR A 230 8.10 -4.73 10.27
C TYR A 230 7.17 -4.24 9.17
N HIS A 231 7.55 -3.14 8.53
CA HIS A 231 6.89 -2.67 7.32
C HIS A 231 7.92 -2.06 6.37
N GLU A 232 7.77 -2.28 5.08
CA GLU A 232 8.81 -2.07 4.08
C GLU A 232 9.25 -0.62 3.91
N GLU A 233 8.36 0.37 4.11
CA GLU A 233 8.74 1.78 3.98
C GLU A 233 9.80 2.22 4.98
N LEU A 234 9.96 1.50 6.08
CA LEU A 234 11.04 1.79 7.03
C LEU A 234 12.42 1.69 6.36
N GLU A 235 12.61 0.79 5.37
CA GLU A 235 13.89 0.65 4.65
C GLU A 235 14.20 1.88 3.81
N SER A 236 13.23 2.35 3.03
CA SER A 236 13.42 3.52 2.17
C SER A 236 13.52 4.81 2.98
N LEU A 237 12.73 4.94 4.05
CA LEU A 237 12.76 6.12 4.92
C LEU A 237 14.09 6.26 5.66
N VAL A 238 14.62 5.18 6.22
CA VAL A 238 15.94 5.20 6.89
C VAL A 238 17.07 5.50 5.89
N LYS A 239 16.96 5.01 4.66
CA LYS A 239 17.93 5.29 3.59
C LYS A 239 17.87 6.76 3.15
N ASN A 240 16.66 7.32 3.00
CA ASN A 240 16.46 8.66 2.45
C ASN A 240 16.53 9.78 3.51
N PHE A 241 16.32 9.45 4.80
CA PHE A 241 16.42 10.38 5.93
C PHE A 241 17.48 9.93 6.96
N PRO A 242 18.77 10.13 6.69
CA PRO A 242 19.86 9.61 7.51
C PRO A 242 19.96 10.23 8.93
N SER A 243 19.21 11.28 9.22
CA SER A 243 19.10 11.84 10.58
C SER A 243 18.23 11.00 11.50
N LEU A 244 17.47 10.03 10.97
CA LEU A 244 16.63 9.15 11.77
C LEU A 244 17.48 8.23 12.65
N ARG A 245 17.32 8.38 13.96
CA ARG A 245 17.93 7.56 15.01
C ARG A 245 17.08 6.35 15.36
N ARG A 246 15.74 6.45 15.17
CA ARG A 246 14.76 5.38 15.35
C ARG A 246 13.62 5.53 14.37
N ALA A 247 13.20 4.42 13.76
CA ALA A 247 12.00 4.32 12.92
C ALA A 247 11.27 3.02 13.22
N ARG A 248 9.96 3.10 13.52
CA ARG A 248 9.10 1.98 13.91
C ARG A 248 7.76 2.05 13.19
N PHE A 249 7.14 0.88 13.01
CA PHE A 249 5.79 0.75 12.50
C PHE A 249 4.89 0.04 13.53
N TRP A 250 3.69 0.56 13.72
CA TRP A 250 2.71 0.09 14.70
C TRP A 250 1.37 -0.12 14.04
N MET A 251 0.78 -1.31 14.21
CA MET A 251 -0.53 -1.64 13.68
C MET A 251 -1.46 -2.15 14.78
N THR A 252 -2.75 -1.82 14.67
CA THR A 252 -3.77 -2.23 15.63
C THR A 252 -4.43 -3.54 15.25
N PHE A 253 -4.71 -4.37 16.26
CA PHE A 253 -5.48 -5.60 16.10
C PHE A 253 -6.50 -5.77 17.22
N GLY A 254 -7.72 -6.17 16.88
CA GLY A 254 -8.74 -6.54 17.85
C GLY A 254 -8.39 -7.88 18.54
N GLN A 255 -8.77 -8.03 19.82
CA GLN A 255 -8.50 -9.25 20.57
C GLN A 255 -9.15 -10.50 19.96
N GLU A 256 -10.32 -10.36 19.33
CA GLU A 256 -10.98 -11.44 18.63
C GLU A 256 -10.17 -11.91 17.42
N TYR A 257 -9.66 -10.97 16.62
CA TYR A 257 -8.77 -11.26 15.50
C TYR A 257 -7.50 -12.00 15.96
N LEU A 258 -6.81 -11.49 16.97
CA LEU A 258 -5.60 -12.13 17.51
C LEU A 258 -5.85 -13.53 18.08
N THR A 259 -7.01 -13.75 18.67
CA THR A 259 -7.40 -15.07 19.19
C THR A 259 -7.56 -16.08 18.05
N HIS A 260 -8.26 -15.72 16.98
CA HIS A 260 -8.40 -16.58 15.80
C HIS A 260 -7.07 -16.81 15.10
N LEU A 261 -6.26 -15.75 14.91
CA LEU A 261 -4.94 -15.86 14.31
C LEU A 261 -4.05 -16.86 15.05
N ARG A 262 -4.04 -16.79 16.38
CA ARG A 262 -3.27 -17.72 17.21
C ARG A 262 -3.72 -19.18 17.02
N VAL A 263 -5.03 -19.42 16.94
CA VAL A 263 -5.57 -20.77 16.66
C VAL A 263 -5.12 -21.23 15.27
N ILE A 264 -5.24 -20.41 14.26
CA ILE A 264 -4.83 -20.69 12.88
C ILE A 264 -3.34 -21.05 12.80
N GLN A 265 -2.48 -20.32 13.53
CA GLN A 265 -1.04 -20.63 13.63
C GLN A 265 -0.80 -21.96 14.34
N ASN A 266 -1.43 -22.18 15.51
CA ASN A 266 -1.22 -23.38 16.34
C ASN A 266 -1.64 -24.67 15.65
N ILE A 267 -2.67 -24.64 14.80
CA ILE A 267 -3.12 -25.80 14.03
C ILE A 267 -2.40 -25.94 12.68
N GLY A 268 -1.44 -25.05 12.37
CA GLY A 268 -0.64 -25.10 11.13
C GLY A 268 -1.34 -24.60 9.87
N MET A 269 -2.49 -23.92 9.98
CA MET A 269 -3.21 -23.40 8.81
C MET A 269 -2.56 -22.15 8.19
N ALA A 270 -1.65 -21.48 8.91
CA ALA A 270 -0.86 -20.35 8.39
C ALA A 270 0.44 -20.79 7.68
N ARG A 271 0.72 -22.10 7.54
CA ARG A 271 1.93 -22.60 6.86
C ARG A 271 1.91 -22.27 5.38
N ILE A 272 3.09 -21.87 4.86
CA ILE A 272 3.34 -21.54 3.45
C ILE A 272 4.02 -22.68 2.69
N ASP A 273 4.50 -23.73 3.38
CA ASP A 273 5.11 -24.91 2.80
C ASP A 273 4.06 -25.97 2.41
N GLU A 274 4.43 -26.82 1.46
CA GLU A 274 3.57 -27.90 0.98
C GLU A 274 3.45 -29.01 2.03
N ILE A 275 2.24 -29.54 2.19
CA ILE A 275 1.94 -30.75 2.95
C ILE A 275 1.25 -31.80 2.09
N ASP A 276 1.40 -33.07 2.45
CA ASP A 276 0.70 -34.19 1.78
C ASP A 276 -0.73 -34.31 2.30
N TYR A 277 -1.71 -34.28 1.43
CA TYR A 277 -3.12 -34.57 1.73
C TYR A 277 -3.71 -35.51 0.71
N ASN A 278 -3.95 -36.77 1.12
CA ASN A 278 -4.51 -37.82 0.23
C ASN A 278 -3.75 -37.98 -1.09
N GLY A 279 -2.42 -37.91 -1.07
CA GLY A 279 -1.56 -38.03 -2.25
C GLY A 279 -1.48 -36.78 -3.13
N GLN A 280 -2.02 -35.66 -2.66
CA GLN A 280 -1.89 -34.35 -3.30
C GLN A 280 -1.05 -33.41 -2.43
N LYS A 281 -0.28 -32.54 -3.06
CA LYS A 281 0.42 -31.45 -2.37
C LYS A 281 -0.52 -30.25 -2.22
N ILE A 282 -0.69 -29.78 -1.00
CA ILE A 282 -1.46 -28.57 -0.69
C ILE A 282 -0.63 -27.64 0.18
N VAL A 283 -0.85 -26.35 0.02
CA VAL A 283 -0.29 -25.29 0.89
C VAL A 283 -1.41 -24.81 1.82
N PRO A 284 -1.32 -25.04 3.16
CA PRO A 284 -2.42 -24.76 4.08
C PRO A 284 -2.97 -23.34 4.00
N ILE A 285 -2.12 -22.31 3.91
CA ILE A 285 -2.57 -20.91 3.81
C ILE A 285 -3.40 -20.64 2.55
N GLN A 286 -3.14 -21.34 1.44
CA GLN A 286 -3.93 -21.19 0.20
C GLN A 286 -5.34 -21.77 0.38
N PHE A 287 -5.48 -22.87 1.12
CA PHE A 287 -6.78 -23.41 1.46
C PHE A 287 -7.52 -22.48 2.44
N LEU A 288 -6.82 -21.97 3.47
CA LEU A 288 -7.38 -20.99 4.41
C LEU A 288 -7.92 -19.76 3.66
N LYS A 289 -7.13 -19.19 2.75
CA LYS A 289 -7.53 -18.07 1.89
C LYS A 289 -8.82 -18.33 1.11
N ALA A 290 -9.00 -19.57 0.63
CA ALA A 290 -10.18 -19.94 -0.15
C ALA A 290 -11.48 -20.00 0.68
N VAL A 291 -11.38 -20.23 1.99
CA VAL A 291 -12.54 -20.33 2.90
C VAL A 291 -12.82 -19.04 3.66
N LEU A 292 -11.86 -18.13 3.74
CA LEU A 292 -12.06 -16.84 4.40
C LEU A 292 -12.94 -15.90 3.58
N PRO A 293 -13.65 -14.95 4.24
CA PRO A 293 -14.38 -13.91 3.55
C PRO A 293 -13.47 -13.14 2.56
N ASN A 294 -13.99 -12.87 1.37
CA ASN A 294 -13.26 -12.03 0.42
C ASN A 294 -13.23 -10.57 0.93
N PRO A 295 -12.07 -9.92 1.04
CA PRO A 295 -11.97 -8.53 1.50
C PRO A 295 -12.81 -7.52 0.70
N GLN A 296 -13.05 -7.79 -0.58
CA GLN A 296 -13.91 -6.94 -1.42
C GLN A 296 -15.37 -6.92 -0.95
N ASP A 297 -15.85 -8.01 -0.33
CA ASP A 297 -17.25 -8.19 0.06
C ASP A 297 -17.53 -7.65 1.48
N LEU A 298 -16.51 -7.13 2.18
CA LEU A 298 -16.66 -6.59 3.53
C LEU A 298 -17.29 -5.20 3.55
N GLY A 299 -17.21 -4.42 2.47
CA GLY A 299 -17.53 -2.99 2.45
C GLY A 299 -18.98 -2.65 2.78
N GLU A 300 -19.95 -3.47 2.36
CA GLU A 300 -21.38 -3.15 2.47
C GLU A 300 -21.87 -2.87 3.89
N ASN A 301 -21.33 -3.58 4.89
CA ASN A 301 -21.73 -3.43 6.29
C ASN A 301 -20.56 -3.02 7.19
N TYR A 302 -19.51 -2.47 6.60
CA TYR A 302 -18.32 -2.05 7.34
C TYR A 302 -18.54 -0.64 7.90
N THR A 303 -18.53 -0.53 9.23
CA THR A 303 -18.69 0.73 9.94
C THR A 303 -17.38 1.16 10.60
N GLY A 304 -17.27 2.45 10.94
CA GLY A 304 -16.09 3.01 11.59
C GLY A 304 -15.07 3.55 10.60
N GLN A 305 -13.82 3.65 11.02
CA GLN A 305 -12.80 4.33 10.24
C GLN A 305 -11.39 3.79 10.46
N THR A 306 -10.50 4.06 9.50
CA THR A 306 -9.05 3.95 9.68
C THR A 306 -8.48 5.28 10.15
N SER A 307 -7.35 5.24 10.86
CA SER A 307 -6.50 6.40 11.18
C SER A 307 -5.06 6.01 11.00
N ILE A 308 -4.40 6.58 9.98
CA ILE A 308 -3.02 6.20 9.63
C ILE A 308 -2.18 7.47 9.53
N GLY A 309 -0.98 7.45 10.14
CA GLY A 309 -0.14 8.63 10.14
C GLY A 309 1.26 8.43 10.68
N CYS A 310 1.97 9.53 10.80
CA CYS A 310 3.35 9.59 11.25
C CYS A 310 3.47 10.49 12.46
N ARG A 311 4.00 9.96 13.55
CA ARG A 311 4.46 10.71 14.70
C ARG A 311 5.95 10.95 14.57
N ILE A 312 6.35 12.22 14.53
CA ILE A 312 7.73 12.58 14.23
C ILE A 312 8.25 13.51 15.33
N ARG A 313 9.49 13.29 15.75
CA ARG A 313 10.22 14.17 16.66
C ARG A 313 11.59 14.47 16.09
N GLY A 314 11.99 15.72 16.19
CA GLY A 314 13.29 16.20 15.71
C GLY A 314 13.62 17.59 16.20
N VAL A 315 14.31 18.35 15.36
CA VAL A 315 14.75 19.72 15.67
C VAL A 315 14.39 20.64 14.51
N LYS A 316 13.90 21.84 14.85
CA LYS A 316 13.71 22.99 13.94
C LYS A 316 14.28 24.25 14.56
N ASP A 317 15.16 24.96 13.84
CA ASP A 317 15.84 26.18 14.33
C ASP A 317 16.51 25.98 15.71
N GLY A 318 17.14 24.83 15.92
CA GLY A 318 17.78 24.43 17.17
C GLY A 318 16.84 24.08 18.33
N LYS A 319 15.52 24.00 18.11
CA LYS A 319 14.53 23.66 19.13
C LYS A 319 13.92 22.28 18.90
N PRO A 320 13.70 21.50 19.97
CA PRO A 320 12.91 20.28 19.86
C PRO A 320 11.51 20.57 19.31
N THR A 321 11.08 19.79 18.34
CA THR A 321 9.80 19.94 17.64
C THR A 321 9.18 18.57 17.48
N THR A 322 7.87 18.48 17.59
CA THR A 322 7.07 17.28 17.33
C THR A 322 6.02 17.57 16.27
N LEU A 323 5.67 16.55 15.48
CA LEU A 323 4.59 16.60 14.51
C LEU A 323 3.85 15.28 14.52
N TYR A 324 2.52 15.34 14.58
CA TYR A 324 1.67 14.23 14.17
C TYR A 324 0.93 14.62 12.90
N ILE A 325 1.18 13.88 11.82
CA ILE A 325 0.50 14.05 10.54
C ILE A 325 -0.26 12.76 10.23
N TYR A 326 -1.57 12.86 9.98
CA TYR A 326 -2.44 11.68 9.85
C TYR A 326 -3.64 11.93 8.94
N ASN A 327 -4.25 10.85 8.50
CA ASN A 327 -5.53 10.81 7.78
C ASN A 327 -6.52 9.90 8.52
N ASN A 328 -7.77 10.31 8.60
CA ASN A 328 -8.90 9.46 8.99
C ASN A 328 -9.77 9.17 7.77
N CYS A 329 -10.14 7.91 7.55
CA CYS A 329 -10.95 7.48 6.41
C CYS A 329 -12.13 6.60 6.88
N SER A 330 -13.38 7.04 6.63
CA SER A 330 -14.58 6.28 6.97
C SER A 330 -14.82 5.12 6.00
N HIS A 331 -15.13 3.93 6.53
CA HIS A 331 -15.52 2.76 5.73
C HIS A 331 -16.79 3.01 4.95
N GLU A 332 -17.80 3.64 5.58
CA GLU A 332 -19.09 3.94 4.95
C GLU A 332 -18.93 4.95 3.81
N ALA A 333 -18.10 5.99 4.00
CA ALA A 333 -17.85 6.98 2.97
C ALA A 333 -17.11 6.39 1.77
N ALA A 334 -16.10 5.58 2.01
CA ALA A 334 -15.35 4.86 0.99
C ALA A 334 -16.27 3.92 0.18
N TYR A 335 -17.13 3.15 0.88
CA TYR A 335 -18.08 2.25 0.24
C TYR A 335 -19.11 3.00 -0.62
N LYS A 336 -19.67 4.09 -0.12
CA LYS A 336 -20.62 4.92 -0.86
C LYS A 336 -20.02 5.44 -2.16
N GLU A 337 -18.75 5.80 -2.16
CA GLU A 337 -18.08 6.38 -3.33
C GLU A 337 -17.62 5.32 -4.33
N THR A 338 -16.99 4.24 -3.87
CA THR A 338 -16.29 3.29 -4.76
C THR A 338 -16.78 1.85 -4.64
N GLY A 339 -17.72 1.55 -3.73
CA GLY A 339 -18.18 0.18 -3.44
C GLY A 339 -17.12 -0.66 -2.71
N THR A 340 -16.13 -0.02 -2.07
CA THR A 340 -15.03 -0.70 -1.36
C THR A 340 -14.90 -0.16 0.07
N GLN A 341 -14.21 -0.87 0.93
CA GLN A 341 -13.93 -0.44 2.30
C GLN A 341 -12.69 0.49 2.37
N ALA A 342 -12.51 1.19 3.54
CA ALA A 342 -11.50 2.22 3.69
C ALA A 342 -10.06 1.76 3.42
N VAL A 343 -9.65 0.55 3.79
CA VAL A 343 -8.27 0.07 3.56
C VAL A 343 -7.96 -0.05 2.05
N SER A 344 -8.92 -0.51 1.24
CA SER A 344 -8.77 -0.48 -0.23
C SER A 344 -8.77 0.95 -0.77
N TYR A 345 -9.56 1.84 -0.16
CA TYR A 345 -9.68 3.23 -0.58
C TYR A 345 -8.40 4.01 -0.27
N THR A 346 -7.86 3.88 0.94
CA THR A 346 -6.62 4.54 1.35
C THR A 346 -5.42 4.10 0.51
N THR A 347 -5.39 2.87 0.00
CA THR A 347 -4.34 2.39 -0.91
C THR A 347 -4.56 2.83 -2.36
N GLY A 348 -5.80 2.80 -2.85
CA GLY A 348 -6.09 3.06 -4.27
C GLY A 348 -6.06 4.55 -4.66
N VAL A 349 -6.45 5.46 -3.75
CA VAL A 349 -6.41 6.91 -4.01
C VAL A 349 -4.98 7.41 -4.23
N PRO A 350 -3.98 7.08 -3.39
CA PRO A 350 -2.61 7.50 -3.63
C PRO A 350 -1.98 6.87 -4.88
N ALA A 351 -2.31 5.63 -5.23
CA ALA A 351 -1.84 5.02 -6.48
C ALA A 351 -2.27 5.83 -7.72
N MET A 352 -3.54 6.25 -7.77
CA MET A 352 -4.01 7.18 -8.81
C MET A 352 -3.29 8.53 -8.69
N THR A 353 -3.10 9.04 -7.48
CA THR A 353 -2.45 10.36 -7.26
C THR A 353 -1.00 10.35 -7.74
N GLY A 354 -0.22 9.30 -7.47
CA GLY A 354 1.15 9.15 -7.99
C GLY A 354 1.20 9.09 -9.51
N ALA A 355 0.30 8.32 -10.13
CA ALA A 355 0.17 8.29 -11.59
C ALA A 355 -0.22 9.67 -12.17
N TYR A 356 -1.08 10.42 -11.47
CA TYR A 356 -1.43 11.79 -11.82
C TYR A 356 -0.22 12.73 -11.73
N MET A 357 0.58 12.63 -10.65
CA MET A 357 1.82 13.43 -10.49
C MET A 357 2.78 13.16 -11.64
N PHE A 358 2.98 11.90 -11.99
CA PHE A 358 3.86 11.50 -13.09
C PHE A 358 3.36 12.03 -14.44
N LEU A 359 2.09 11.79 -14.78
CA LEU A 359 1.53 12.17 -16.09
C LEU A 359 1.40 13.68 -16.29
N THR A 360 1.28 14.45 -15.21
CA THR A 360 1.24 15.92 -15.26
C THR A 360 2.63 16.55 -15.12
N GLY A 361 3.71 15.76 -15.04
CA GLY A 361 5.09 16.22 -14.94
C GLY A 361 5.45 16.86 -13.60
N LYS A 362 4.62 16.70 -12.56
CA LYS A 362 4.90 17.18 -11.20
C LYS A 362 5.93 16.28 -10.50
N TRP A 363 5.92 15.00 -10.81
CA TRP A 363 6.97 14.04 -10.49
C TRP A 363 7.68 13.64 -11.78
N SER A 364 8.99 13.67 -11.78
CA SER A 364 9.81 13.35 -12.95
C SER A 364 11.16 12.76 -12.51
N GLY A 365 11.72 11.89 -13.34
CA GLY A 365 13.00 11.23 -13.12
C GLY A 365 13.13 10.01 -14.01
N THR A 366 14.32 9.44 -14.10
CA THR A 366 14.56 8.16 -14.78
C THR A 366 15.30 7.22 -13.83
N GLY A 367 14.75 6.03 -13.65
CA GLY A 367 15.21 5.05 -12.67
C GLY A 367 14.08 4.54 -11.80
N VAL A 368 14.43 4.05 -10.62
CA VAL A 368 13.51 3.50 -9.61
C VAL A 368 13.52 4.42 -8.40
N PHE A 369 12.37 4.86 -7.95
CA PHE A 369 12.21 5.82 -6.87
C PHE A 369 11.15 5.34 -5.87
N ASN A 370 11.40 5.55 -4.58
CA ASN A 370 10.34 5.54 -3.59
C ASN A 370 9.66 6.92 -3.57
N VAL A 371 8.41 6.98 -3.11
CA VAL A 371 7.58 8.20 -3.24
C VAL A 371 8.11 9.41 -2.46
N GLU A 372 8.83 9.21 -1.36
CA GLU A 372 9.45 10.26 -0.56
C GLU A 372 10.64 10.96 -1.24
N GLU A 373 11.11 10.42 -2.36
CA GLU A 373 12.18 11.06 -3.16
C GLU A 373 11.65 12.18 -4.06
N PHE A 374 10.31 12.34 -4.16
CA PHE A 374 9.66 13.39 -4.93
C PHE A 374 9.14 14.53 -4.06
N ASP A 375 8.72 15.63 -4.69
CA ASP A 375 8.09 16.75 -3.99
C ASP A 375 6.75 16.32 -3.37
N PRO A 376 6.59 16.39 -2.03
CA PRO A 376 5.37 15.96 -1.34
C PRO A 376 4.17 16.91 -1.55
N ASP A 377 4.41 18.21 -1.75
CA ASP A 377 3.34 19.22 -1.71
C ASP A 377 2.25 19.00 -2.76
N PRO A 378 2.59 18.87 -4.06
CA PRO A 378 1.56 18.70 -5.09
C PRO A 378 0.83 17.35 -4.94
N PHE A 379 1.49 16.34 -4.38
CA PHE A 379 0.86 15.05 -4.12
C PHE A 379 -0.17 15.18 -3.00
N LEU A 380 0.18 15.77 -1.87
CA LEU A 380 -0.73 15.95 -0.72
C LEU A 380 -1.91 16.87 -1.06
N GLU A 381 -1.69 17.93 -1.84
CA GLU A 381 -2.77 18.78 -2.34
C GLU A 381 -3.77 17.96 -3.19
N LYS A 382 -3.26 17.13 -4.10
CA LYS A 382 -4.12 16.29 -4.95
C LYS A 382 -4.78 15.17 -4.16
N LEU A 383 -4.06 14.54 -3.22
CA LEU A 383 -4.58 13.49 -2.36
C LEU A 383 -5.80 13.98 -1.56
N ALA A 384 -5.68 15.13 -0.91
CA ALA A 384 -6.76 15.75 -0.15
C ALA A 384 -8.01 16.01 -1.01
N ARG A 385 -7.81 16.57 -2.20
CA ARG A 385 -8.90 16.81 -3.17
C ARG A 385 -9.49 15.53 -3.75
N SER A 386 -8.77 14.42 -3.67
CA SER A 386 -9.21 13.11 -4.16
C SER A 386 -9.92 12.26 -3.09
N GLY A 387 -10.18 12.81 -1.89
CA GLY A 387 -10.96 12.17 -0.85
C GLY A 387 -10.18 11.69 0.38
N LEU A 388 -8.88 11.97 0.46
CA LEU A 388 -8.04 11.68 1.61
C LEU A 388 -7.40 12.97 2.18
N PRO A 389 -8.18 13.82 2.86
CA PRO A 389 -7.65 14.97 3.59
C PRO A 389 -6.75 14.49 4.73
N TYR A 390 -5.79 15.32 5.12
CA TYR A 390 -4.88 15.01 6.22
C TYR A 390 -4.87 16.13 7.24
N HIS A 391 -4.43 15.84 8.45
CA HIS A 391 -4.31 16.75 9.57
C HIS A 391 -2.85 16.82 10.01
N CYS A 392 -2.43 17.99 10.49
CA CYS A 392 -1.11 18.24 11.05
C CYS A 392 -1.27 18.87 12.43
N GLU A 393 -0.72 18.22 13.45
CA GLU A 393 -0.67 18.68 14.84
C GLU A 393 0.79 18.86 15.22
N ALA A 394 1.26 20.11 15.22
CA ALA A 394 2.62 20.46 15.60
C ALA A 394 2.70 20.79 17.10
N ASP A 395 3.85 20.47 17.72
CA ASP A 395 4.19 20.77 19.12
C ASP A 395 3.17 20.23 20.15
N GLY A 396 2.44 19.17 19.79
CA GLY A 396 1.55 18.46 20.71
C GLY A 396 2.33 17.57 21.70
N ASP A 397 1.64 17.17 22.79
CA ASP A 397 2.13 16.16 23.74
C ASP A 397 2.11 14.78 23.08
N ILE A 398 3.01 14.55 22.13
CA ILE A 398 3.19 13.25 21.51
C ILE A 398 4.13 12.44 22.39
N GLU A 399 3.62 11.40 23.04
CA GLU A 399 4.44 10.49 23.82
C GLU A 399 5.39 9.71 22.88
N PHE A 400 6.66 10.10 22.90
CA PHE A 400 7.75 9.31 22.40
C PHE A 400 8.49 8.74 23.61
N GLU A 401 8.15 7.54 24.00
CA GLU A 401 8.97 6.87 25.00
C GLU A 401 10.37 6.56 24.44
N ALA A 402 11.34 6.75 25.33
CA ALA A 402 12.74 6.45 25.09
C ALA A 402 12.98 4.98 24.77
#